data_c0048bdce97bb6ade4dd07f9c78fba2d
#
_entry.id   c0048bdce97bb6ade4dd07f9c78fba2d
#
_cell.length_a   1.000
_cell.length_b   1.000
_cell.length_c   1.000
_cell.angle_alpha   90.00
_cell.angle_beta   90.00
_cell.angle_gamma   90.00
#
_symmetry.space_group_name_H-M   'P 1'
#
loop_
_entity.id
_entity.type
_entity.pdbx_description
1 polymer ?
#
loop_
_entity_poly.entity_id
_entity_poly.type
_entity_poly.pdbx_seq_one_letter_code
_entity_poly.pdbx_strand_id
1 'polypeptide(L)'
;FLKIILTLAFGCLLLWYLYSKMDIGEIWNVIRKGVRYEIILFSLLFGLGANIVRGLRWGLLIRSLGDKVKTCNVIYAVLGNYAVNLVLPRVGEVWRCGMITKYDKIPFTRLLGTLLIDRVSDTIMVGLITMSIIIFNFDFFHSFFAKNPALLDGFQSMFNSIWIYVAGVIFIAGIWFIFTYMSNFTLVKKAKSMLQNIWDGMKSIWLMKRKGLFVIQTLLIWTGYFLYFYITFYAFDFTRDLGVTVGLIAFTMSSIAVAVPVQGGIGPWHFMVIATLMCFGVKETD
;
A
#
# COMPACT_ATOMS: atom_id res chain seq x y z
N PHE A 1 25.57 -8.80 1.09
CA PHE A 1 25.99 -8.03 -0.09
C PHE A 1 25.37 -8.59 -1.37
N LEU A 2 25.52 -9.89 -1.67
CA LEU A 2 25.02 -10.52 -2.90
C LEU A 2 23.49 -10.37 -3.10
N LYS A 3 22.70 -10.52 -2.04
CA LYS A 3 21.23 -10.35 -2.09
C LYS A 3 20.83 -8.90 -2.42
N ILE A 4 21.55 -7.91 -1.91
CA ILE A 4 21.30 -6.48 -2.21
C ILE A 4 21.64 -6.18 -3.67
N ILE A 5 22.77 -6.70 -4.16
CA ILE A 5 23.19 -6.53 -5.55
C ILE A 5 22.19 -7.19 -6.51
N LEU A 6 21.73 -8.40 -6.22
CA LEU A 6 20.71 -9.11 -7.01
C LEU A 6 19.38 -8.36 -7.06
N THR A 7 18.94 -7.78 -5.93
CA THR A 7 17.68 -7.02 -5.87
C THR A 7 17.78 -5.71 -6.62
N LEU A 8 18.93 -5.02 -6.51
CA LEU A 8 19.22 -3.81 -7.29
C LEU A 8 19.35 -4.11 -8.78
N ALA A 9 20.07 -5.18 -9.16
CA ALA A 9 20.21 -5.61 -10.55
C ALA A 9 18.85 -5.97 -11.17
N PHE A 10 17.98 -6.66 -10.43
CA PHE A 10 16.63 -6.98 -10.87
C PHE A 10 15.77 -5.70 -11.03
N GLY A 11 15.87 -4.75 -10.09
CA GLY A 11 15.22 -3.44 -10.21
C GLY A 11 15.71 -2.64 -11.42
N CYS A 12 17.01 -2.60 -11.64
CA CYS A 12 17.60 -1.94 -12.81
C CYS A 12 17.22 -2.62 -14.13
N LEU A 13 17.19 -3.97 -14.18
CA LEU A 13 16.73 -4.72 -15.34
C LEU A 13 15.25 -4.47 -15.66
N LEU A 14 14.39 -4.42 -14.64
CA LEU A 14 12.98 -4.08 -14.80
C LEU A 14 12.79 -2.65 -15.31
N LEU A 15 13.52 -1.69 -14.75
CA LEU A 15 13.50 -0.31 -15.22
C LEU A 15 14.00 -0.23 -16.67
N TRP A 16 15.13 -0.86 -16.97
CA TRP A 16 15.66 -0.90 -18.34
C TRP A 16 14.67 -1.52 -19.32
N TYR A 17 14.01 -2.63 -18.97
CA TYR A 17 12.98 -3.27 -19.79
C TYR A 17 11.76 -2.38 -20.02
N LEU A 18 11.29 -1.67 -18.99
CA LEU A 18 10.17 -0.73 -19.09
C LEU A 18 10.55 0.46 -19.99
N TYR A 19 11.71 1.07 -19.73
CA TYR A 19 12.16 2.24 -20.48
C TYR A 19 12.64 1.91 -21.90
N SER A 20 13.09 0.67 -22.17
CA SER A 20 13.47 0.25 -23.53
C SER A 20 12.29 0.16 -24.51
N LYS A 21 11.07 0.06 -23.99
CA LYS A 21 9.82 0.06 -24.79
C LYS A 21 9.17 1.44 -24.91
N MET A 22 9.66 2.43 -24.17
CA MET A 22 9.15 3.80 -24.20
C MET A 22 10.01 4.66 -25.12
N ASP A 23 9.38 5.52 -25.92
CA ASP A 23 10.10 6.51 -26.70
C ASP A 23 10.60 7.63 -25.78
N ILE A 24 11.89 7.55 -25.42
CA ILE A 24 12.55 8.55 -24.57
C ILE A 24 12.46 9.95 -25.17
N GLY A 25 12.41 10.05 -26.51
CA GLY A 25 12.23 11.32 -27.21
C GLY A 25 10.87 11.95 -26.98
N GLU A 26 9.80 11.16 -26.98
CA GLU A 26 8.44 11.63 -26.67
C GLU A 26 8.33 12.04 -25.20
N ILE A 27 8.82 11.22 -24.28
CA ILE A 27 8.88 11.56 -22.84
C ILE A 27 9.61 12.90 -22.63
N TRP A 28 10.76 13.08 -23.31
CA TRP A 28 11.54 14.32 -23.20
C TRP A 28 10.81 15.53 -23.78
N ASN A 29 10.03 15.33 -24.84
CA ASN A 29 9.17 16.36 -25.41
C ASN A 29 8.03 16.75 -24.48
N VAL A 30 7.36 15.79 -23.82
CA VAL A 30 6.32 16.05 -22.82
C VAL A 30 6.91 16.83 -21.65
N ILE A 31 8.07 16.40 -21.14
CA ILE A 31 8.78 17.06 -20.03
C ILE A 31 9.13 18.52 -20.39
N ARG A 32 9.55 18.79 -21.63
CA ARG A 32 9.94 20.13 -22.08
C ARG A 32 8.76 21.06 -22.41
N LYS A 33 7.66 20.51 -22.96
CA LYS A 33 6.64 21.31 -23.62
C LYS A 33 5.40 21.63 -22.80
N GLY A 34 5.15 20.97 -21.65
CA GLY A 34 3.84 21.13 -21.05
C GLY A 34 3.69 20.74 -19.59
N VAL A 35 4.74 20.37 -18.88
CA VAL A 35 4.59 20.01 -17.46
C VAL A 35 4.61 21.23 -16.55
N ARG A 36 3.56 21.42 -15.77
CA ARG A 36 3.49 22.47 -14.74
C ARG A 36 4.10 21.95 -13.42
N TYR A 37 5.40 22.14 -13.28
CA TYR A 37 6.16 21.62 -12.13
C TYR A 37 5.72 22.20 -10.80
N GLU A 38 5.22 23.45 -10.76
CA GLU A 38 4.65 24.07 -9.58
C GLU A 38 3.47 23.28 -9.02
N ILE A 39 2.62 22.70 -9.89
CA ILE A 39 1.48 21.86 -9.47
C ILE A 39 1.98 20.54 -8.88
N ILE A 40 3.00 19.94 -9.49
CA ILE A 40 3.62 18.71 -8.97
C ILE A 40 4.23 18.99 -7.59
N LEU A 41 5.00 20.07 -7.43
CA LEU A 41 5.58 20.46 -6.15
C LEU A 41 4.50 20.73 -5.09
N PHE A 42 3.41 21.38 -5.48
CA PHE A 42 2.27 21.60 -4.60
C PHE A 42 1.61 20.29 -4.17
N SER A 43 1.46 19.33 -5.08
CA SER A 43 0.88 18.02 -4.76
C SER A 43 1.69 17.24 -3.72
N LEU A 44 3.02 17.38 -3.71
CA LEU A 44 3.90 16.74 -2.74
C LEU A 44 3.57 17.12 -1.29
N LEU A 45 3.04 18.33 -1.05
CA LEU A 45 2.64 18.77 0.29
C LEU A 45 1.52 17.87 0.86
N PHE A 46 0.58 17.44 0.02
CA PHE A 46 -0.50 16.51 0.42
C PHE A 46 0.04 15.12 0.72
N GLY A 47 0.97 14.62 -0.10
CA GLY A 47 1.64 13.33 0.14
C GLY A 47 2.46 13.33 1.44
N LEU A 48 3.22 14.40 1.68
CA LEU A 48 3.99 14.58 2.91
C LEU A 48 3.05 14.70 4.12
N GLY A 49 2.00 15.52 4.02
CA GLY A 49 0.98 15.69 5.06
C GLY A 49 0.31 14.36 5.42
N ALA A 50 -0.10 13.56 4.43
CA ALA A 50 -0.68 12.25 4.62
C ALA A 50 0.28 11.30 5.37
N ASN A 51 1.58 11.32 5.05
CA ASN A 51 2.58 10.50 5.73
C ASN A 51 2.84 10.97 7.18
N ILE A 52 2.80 12.26 7.44
CA ILE A 52 2.86 12.80 8.82
C ILE A 52 1.66 12.33 9.63
N VAL A 53 0.44 12.47 9.08
CA VAL A 53 -0.80 12.00 9.73
C VAL A 53 -0.75 10.48 9.96
N ARG A 54 -0.19 9.71 9.02
CA ARG A 54 0.04 8.26 9.18
C ARG A 54 0.96 7.96 10.38
N GLY A 55 2.02 8.72 10.56
CA GLY A 55 2.87 8.62 11.74
C GLY A 55 2.11 8.90 13.04
N LEU A 56 1.29 9.96 13.06
CA LEU A 56 0.45 10.31 14.20
C LEU A 56 -0.56 9.20 14.52
N ARG A 57 -1.22 8.63 13.50
CA ARG A 57 -2.17 7.53 13.63
C ARG A 57 -1.50 6.28 14.22
N TRP A 58 -0.34 5.89 13.71
CA TRP A 58 0.42 4.77 14.27
C TRP A 58 0.85 5.03 15.71
N GLY A 59 1.25 6.25 16.03
CA GLY A 59 1.54 6.69 17.39
C GLY A 59 0.33 6.56 18.34
N LEU A 60 -0.91 6.76 17.86
CA LEU A 60 -2.12 6.50 18.66
C LEU A 60 -2.25 5.03 19.03
N LEU A 61 -2.02 4.11 18.07
CA LEU A 61 -2.05 2.66 18.31
C LEU A 61 -1.04 2.26 19.36
N ILE A 62 0.21 2.74 19.26
CA ILE A 62 1.28 2.43 20.23
C ILE A 62 0.89 2.94 21.62
N ARG A 63 0.47 4.21 21.73
CA ARG A 63 0.11 4.83 23.02
C ARG A 63 -1.13 4.17 23.68
N SER A 64 -2.03 3.58 22.90
CA SER A 64 -3.20 2.89 23.45
C SER A 64 -2.83 1.62 24.23
N LEU A 65 -1.65 1.06 23.99
CA LEU A 65 -1.10 -0.07 24.76
C LEU A 65 -0.39 0.35 26.06
N GLY A 66 -0.39 1.66 26.38
CA GLY A 66 0.32 2.22 27.54
C GLY A 66 1.79 2.56 27.29
N ASP A 67 2.30 2.28 26.07
CA ASP A 67 3.68 2.57 25.73
C ASP A 67 3.88 4.06 25.43
N LYS A 68 5.02 4.63 25.88
CA LYS A 68 5.38 6.03 25.62
C LYS A 68 6.25 6.09 24.37
N VAL A 69 5.75 6.68 23.30
CA VAL A 69 6.50 6.91 22.07
C VAL A 69 6.56 8.40 21.73
N LYS A 70 7.74 8.86 21.30
CA LYS A 70 7.92 10.26 20.86
C LYS A 70 7.25 10.46 19.49
N THR A 71 6.49 11.55 19.36
CA THR A 71 5.77 11.87 18.12
C THR A 71 6.72 12.02 16.93
N CYS A 72 7.86 12.68 17.11
CA CYS A 72 8.84 12.81 16.03
C CYS A 72 9.38 11.46 15.57
N ASN A 73 9.63 10.52 16.49
CA ASN A 73 10.16 9.20 16.14
C ASN A 73 9.18 8.41 15.27
N VAL A 74 7.87 8.44 15.55
CA VAL A 74 6.88 7.73 14.73
C VAL A 74 6.73 8.37 13.35
N ILE A 75 6.82 9.71 13.24
CA ILE A 75 6.80 10.40 11.95
C ILE A 75 8.05 10.02 11.14
N TYR A 76 9.24 10.12 11.72
CA TYR A 76 10.49 9.74 11.03
C TYR A 76 10.53 8.25 10.68
N ALA A 77 9.98 7.39 11.53
CA ALA A 77 9.86 5.96 11.24
C ALA A 77 8.98 5.69 10.01
N VAL A 78 7.89 6.42 9.85
CA VAL A 78 7.02 6.29 8.67
C VAL A 78 7.69 6.87 7.42
N LEU A 79 8.29 8.05 7.50
CA LEU A 79 9.02 8.64 6.35
C LEU A 79 10.19 7.76 5.91
N GLY A 80 11.00 7.28 6.87
CA GLY A 80 12.10 6.36 6.59
C GLY A 80 11.66 5.01 6.04
N ASN A 81 10.48 4.49 6.44
CA ASN A 81 9.90 3.30 5.85
C ASN A 81 9.75 3.42 4.32
N TYR A 82 9.30 4.56 3.82
CA TYR A 82 9.18 4.78 2.37
C TYR A 82 10.54 4.82 1.70
N ALA A 83 11.54 5.49 2.30
CA ALA A 83 12.89 5.52 1.77
C ALA A 83 13.52 4.12 1.71
N VAL A 84 13.33 3.29 2.74
CA VAL A 84 13.81 1.91 2.76
C VAL A 84 13.09 1.05 1.71
N ASN A 85 11.78 1.26 1.49
CA ASN A 85 11.00 0.51 0.50
C ASN A 85 11.38 0.85 -0.95
N LEU A 86 12.04 1.97 -1.22
CA LEU A 86 12.60 2.27 -2.53
C LEU A 86 13.78 1.34 -2.88
N VAL A 87 14.52 0.88 -1.87
CA VAL A 87 15.67 -0.01 -2.06
C VAL A 87 15.28 -1.48 -1.89
N LEU A 88 14.50 -1.79 -0.84
CA LEU A 88 14.12 -3.14 -0.47
C LEU A 88 12.59 -3.21 -0.28
N PRO A 89 11.85 -3.86 -1.19
CA PRO A 89 10.39 -3.88 -1.12
C PRO A 89 9.90 -4.52 0.19
N ARG A 90 8.96 -3.85 0.85
CA ARG A 90 8.32 -4.25 2.12
C ARG A 90 9.22 -4.36 3.36
N VAL A 91 10.54 -4.20 3.23
CA VAL A 91 11.47 -4.22 4.38
C VAL A 91 11.31 -2.97 5.25
N GLY A 92 10.89 -1.85 4.68
CA GLY A 92 10.63 -0.63 5.42
C GLY A 92 9.65 -0.79 6.58
N GLU A 93 8.66 -1.68 6.48
CA GLU A 93 7.71 -1.95 7.55
C GLU A 93 8.39 -2.59 8.78
N VAL A 94 9.29 -3.53 8.53
CA VAL A 94 10.11 -4.15 9.57
C VAL A 94 11.10 -3.11 10.13
N TRP A 95 11.70 -2.32 9.26
CA TRP A 95 12.64 -1.26 9.64
C TRP A 95 12.01 -0.21 10.56
N ARG A 96 10.79 0.27 10.27
CA ARG A 96 10.11 1.26 11.14
C ARG A 96 9.85 0.73 12.54
N CYS A 97 9.50 -0.56 12.69
CA CYS A 97 9.36 -1.20 13.98
C CYS A 97 10.72 -1.29 14.71
N GLY A 98 11.78 -1.67 13.99
CA GLY A 98 13.15 -1.72 14.54
C GLY A 98 13.64 -0.36 15.02
N MET A 99 13.34 0.71 14.26
CA MET A 99 13.67 2.08 14.66
C MET A 99 13.02 2.46 16.00
N ILE A 100 11.71 2.25 16.16
CA ILE A 100 11.00 2.57 17.40
C ILE A 100 11.50 1.69 18.56
N THR A 101 11.78 0.40 18.31
CA THR A 101 12.38 -0.49 19.32
C THR A 101 13.72 0.06 19.80
N LYS A 102 14.55 0.57 18.90
CA LYS A 102 15.89 1.10 19.23
C LYS A 102 15.80 2.39 20.06
N TYR A 103 14.95 3.34 19.67
CA TYR A 103 14.91 4.68 20.24
C TYR A 103 13.93 4.83 21.42
N ASP A 104 12.77 4.19 21.36
CA ASP A 104 11.73 4.30 22.38
C ASP A 104 11.64 3.04 23.27
N LYS A 105 12.50 2.02 23.04
CA LYS A 105 12.64 0.80 23.87
C LYS A 105 11.35 -0.05 23.95
N ILE A 106 10.47 0.04 22.97
CA ILE A 106 9.24 -0.74 22.89
C ILE A 106 9.53 -2.09 22.25
N PRO A 107 8.98 -3.22 22.76
CA PRO A 107 9.23 -4.54 22.18
C PRO A 107 8.80 -4.63 20.71
N PHE A 108 9.70 -5.12 19.86
CA PHE A 108 9.50 -5.22 18.41
C PHE A 108 8.22 -6.00 18.04
N THR A 109 7.96 -7.12 18.71
CA THR A 109 6.78 -7.96 18.45
C THR A 109 5.47 -7.26 18.76
N ARG A 110 5.44 -6.39 19.79
CA ARG A 110 4.28 -5.56 20.12
C ARG A 110 4.02 -4.51 19.04
N LEU A 111 5.09 -3.90 18.52
CA LEU A 111 5.00 -2.96 17.40
C LEU A 111 4.49 -3.63 16.12
N LEU A 112 4.88 -4.88 15.85
CA LEU A 112 4.31 -5.66 14.74
C LEU A 112 2.79 -5.82 14.86
N GLY A 113 2.27 -6.04 16.05
CA GLY A 113 0.82 -6.11 16.28
C GLY A 113 0.11 -4.79 15.94
N THR A 114 0.67 -3.64 16.37
CA THR A 114 0.12 -2.32 16.00
C THR A 114 0.24 -2.04 14.49
N LEU A 115 1.33 -2.51 13.87
CA LEU A 115 1.54 -2.42 12.44
C LEU A 115 0.48 -3.20 11.66
N LEU A 116 0.13 -4.42 12.09
CA LEU A 116 -0.92 -5.21 11.47
C LEU A 116 -2.27 -4.48 11.50
N ILE A 117 -2.65 -3.88 12.63
CA ILE A 117 -3.86 -3.07 12.74
C ILE A 117 -3.81 -1.86 11.80
N ASP A 118 -2.66 -1.18 11.71
CA ASP A 118 -2.46 -0.08 10.77
C ASP A 118 -2.71 -0.52 9.32
N ARG A 119 -2.20 -1.70 8.93
CA ARG A 119 -2.42 -2.29 7.59
C ARG A 119 -3.87 -2.74 7.34
N VAL A 120 -4.47 -3.43 8.30
CA VAL A 120 -5.88 -3.85 8.21
C VAL A 120 -6.79 -2.64 8.02
N SER A 121 -6.55 -1.55 8.75
CA SER A 121 -7.30 -0.31 8.61
C SER A 121 -7.16 0.29 7.20
N ASP A 122 -5.96 0.27 6.62
CA ASP A 122 -5.72 0.72 5.26
C ASP A 122 -6.45 -0.18 4.24
N THR A 123 -6.39 -1.51 4.41
CA THR A 123 -7.08 -2.48 3.54
C THR A 123 -8.61 -2.28 3.57
N ILE A 124 -9.17 -2.05 4.76
CA ILE A 124 -10.60 -1.73 4.91
C ILE A 124 -10.93 -0.44 4.15
N MET A 125 -10.11 0.60 4.26
CA MET A 125 -10.35 1.87 3.55
C MET A 125 -10.27 1.70 2.03
N VAL A 126 -9.29 0.96 1.50
CA VAL A 126 -9.23 0.64 0.06
C VAL A 126 -10.50 -0.10 -0.35
N GLY A 127 -10.92 -1.10 0.41
CA GLY A 127 -12.16 -1.85 0.16
C GLY A 127 -13.39 -0.94 0.13
N LEU A 128 -13.54 -0.03 1.09
CA LEU A 128 -14.66 0.91 1.16
C LEU A 128 -14.65 1.89 -0.02
N ILE A 129 -13.49 2.45 -0.36
CA ILE A 129 -13.34 3.35 -1.51
C ILE A 129 -13.69 2.59 -2.80
N THR A 130 -13.14 1.39 -2.99
CA THR A 130 -13.40 0.55 -4.17
C THR A 130 -14.90 0.23 -4.30
N MET A 131 -15.53 -0.22 -3.22
CA MET A 131 -16.98 -0.50 -3.21
C MET A 131 -17.81 0.74 -3.54
N SER A 132 -17.48 1.88 -2.94
CA SER A 132 -18.17 3.14 -3.22
C SER A 132 -18.08 3.49 -4.70
N ILE A 133 -16.88 3.41 -5.30
CA ILE A 133 -16.68 3.74 -6.71
C ILE A 133 -17.41 2.77 -7.63
N ILE A 134 -17.40 1.47 -7.35
CA ILE A 134 -18.13 0.47 -8.12
C ILE A 134 -19.64 0.77 -8.07
N ILE A 135 -20.20 1.10 -6.89
CA ILE A 135 -21.62 1.40 -6.74
C ILE A 135 -22.00 2.66 -7.53
N PHE A 136 -21.20 3.74 -7.40
CA PHE A 136 -21.51 5.01 -8.07
C PHE A 136 -21.16 5.06 -9.56
N ASN A 137 -20.34 4.11 -10.06
CA ASN A 137 -19.89 4.04 -11.45
C ASN A 137 -20.09 2.64 -12.03
N PHE A 138 -21.20 2.00 -11.71
CA PHE A 138 -21.49 0.61 -12.10
C PHE A 138 -21.40 0.39 -13.62
N ASP A 139 -21.92 1.30 -14.43
CA ASP A 139 -21.91 1.21 -15.89
C ASP A 139 -20.48 1.19 -16.46
N PHE A 140 -19.57 1.95 -15.87
CA PHE A 140 -18.17 1.93 -16.26
C PHE A 140 -17.55 0.55 -15.99
N PHE A 141 -17.71 0.02 -14.77
CA PHE A 141 -17.13 -1.26 -14.40
C PHE A 141 -17.73 -2.42 -15.19
N HIS A 142 -19.04 -2.39 -15.40
CA HIS A 142 -19.72 -3.37 -16.25
C HIS A 142 -19.14 -3.36 -17.68
N SER A 143 -18.99 -2.19 -18.28
CA SER A 143 -18.42 -2.03 -19.62
C SER A 143 -16.93 -2.43 -19.66
N PHE A 144 -16.15 -2.10 -18.64
CA PHE A 144 -14.73 -2.44 -18.52
C PHE A 144 -14.53 -3.96 -18.46
N PHE A 145 -15.28 -4.66 -17.60
CA PHE A 145 -15.20 -6.11 -17.49
C PHE A 145 -15.76 -6.84 -18.71
N ALA A 146 -16.80 -6.30 -19.34
CA ALA A 146 -17.33 -6.86 -20.58
C ALA A 146 -16.31 -6.80 -21.74
N LYS A 147 -15.47 -5.75 -21.77
CA LYS A 147 -14.38 -5.61 -22.75
C LYS A 147 -13.14 -6.43 -22.43
N ASN A 148 -13.00 -6.88 -21.19
CA ASN A 148 -11.83 -7.63 -20.70
C ASN A 148 -12.23 -8.95 -20.01
N PRO A 149 -12.89 -9.90 -20.74
CA PRO A 149 -13.39 -11.14 -20.13
C PRO A 149 -12.29 -11.99 -19.49
N ALA A 150 -11.07 -11.96 -20.02
CA ALA A 150 -9.92 -12.68 -19.45
C ALA A 150 -9.59 -12.31 -17.99
N LEU A 151 -9.91 -11.08 -17.57
CA LEU A 151 -9.76 -10.68 -16.17
C LEU A 151 -10.80 -11.37 -15.28
N LEU A 152 -12.06 -11.44 -15.74
CA LEU A 152 -13.12 -12.17 -15.02
C LEU A 152 -12.82 -13.67 -14.95
N ASP A 153 -12.42 -14.27 -16.07
CA ASP A 153 -12.08 -15.69 -16.15
C ASP A 153 -10.90 -16.02 -15.23
N GLY A 154 -9.90 -15.15 -15.14
CA GLY A 154 -8.78 -15.28 -14.22
C GLY A 154 -9.23 -15.27 -12.74
N PHE A 155 -10.12 -14.36 -12.35
CA PHE A 155 -10.69 -14.33 -11.01
C PHE A 155 -11.56 -15.56 -10.72
N GLN A 156 -12.46 -15.91 -11.63
CA GLN A 156 -13.35 -17.07 -11.47
C GLN A 156 -12.55 -18.38 -11.38
N SER A 157 -11.54 -18.58 -12.23
CA SER A 157 -10.71 -19.77 -12.19
C SER A 157 -9.94 -19.91 -10.88
N MET A 158 -9.48 -18.78 -10.31
CA MET A 158 -8.82 -18.78 -9.01
C MET A 158 -9.78 -19.18 -7.89
N PHE A 159 -11.01 -18.67 -7.85
CA PHE A 159 -12.00 -19.01 -6.84
C PHE A 159 -12.66 -20.39 -7.07
N ASN A 160 -12.75 -20.87 -8.29
CA ASN A 160 -13.29 -22.17 -8.61
C ASN A 160 -12.27 -23.31 -8.43
N SER A 161 -11.00 -23.00 -8.21
CA SER A 161 -9.97 -24.01 -8.00
C SER A 161 -10.10 -24.64 -6.60
N ILE A 162 -10.57 -25.89 -6.54
CA ILE A 162 -10.66 -26.67 -5.30
C ILE A 162 -9.31 -26.78 -4.58
N TRP A 163 -8.22 -26.76 -5.35
CA TRP A 163 -6.87 -26.88 -4.82
C TRP A 163 -6.46 -25.73 -3.90
N ILE A 164 -6.99 -24.53 -4.09
CA ILE A 164 -6.74 -23.39 -3.21
C ILE A 164 -7.38 -23.62 -1.84
N TYR A 165 -8.60 -24.15 -1.83
CA TYR A 165 -9.29 -24.48 -0.58
C TYR A 165 -8.63 -25.66 0.13
N VAL A 166 -8.23 -26.70 -0.61
CA VAL A 166 -7.50 -27.86 -0.07
C VAL A 166 -6.15 -27.41 0.51
N ALA A 167 -5.38 -26.61 -0.21
CA ALA A 167 -4.11 -26.07 0.29
C ALA A 167 -4.32 -25.20 1.55
N GLY A 168 -5.38 -24.37 1.58
CA GLY A 168 -5.75 -23.59 2.75
C GLY A 168 -6.08 -24.46 3.96
N VAL A 169 -6.87 -25.50 3.78
CA VAL A 169 -7.22 -26.46 4.86
C VAL A 169 -5.98 -27.19 5.37
N ILE A 170 -5.13 -27.69 4.47
CA ILE A 170 -3.88 -28.37 4.84
C ILE A 170 -2.96 -27.43 5.61
N PHE A 171 -2.84 -26.16 5.18
CA PHE A 171 -2.03 -25.15 5.84
C PHE A 171 -2.53 -24.85 7.25
N ILE A 172 -3.85 -24.65 7.42
CA ILE A 172 -4.48 -24.39 8.72
C ILE A 172 -4.34 -25.63 9.64
N ALA A 173 -4.60 -26.81 9.11
CA ALA A 173 -4.44 -28.06 9.85
C ALA A 173 -2.99 -28.32 10.26
N GLY A 174 -2.02 -28.00 9.40
CA GLY A 174 -0.59 -28.08 9.69
C GLY A 174 -0.18 -27.15 10.83
N ILE A 175 -0.64 -25.88 10.78
CA ILE A 175 -0.42 -24.91 11.86
C ILE A 175 -1.03 -25.43 13.16
N TRP A 176 -2.30 -25.85 13.13
CA TRP A 176 -3.00 -26.38 14.30
C TRP A 176 -2.26 -27.59 14.91
N PHE A 177 -1.81 -28.53 14.06
CA PHE A 177 -1.04 -29.71 14.46
C PHE A 177 0.27 -29.32 15.17
N ILE A 178 1.05 -28.39 14.57
CA ILE A 178 2.30 -27.91 15.15
C ILE A 178 2.07 -27.27 16.53
N PHE A 179 1.07 -26.41 16.66
CA PHE A 179 0.78 -25.70 17.91
C PHE A 179 0.21 -26.60 19.00
N THR A 180 -0.45 -27.70 18.63
CA THR A 180 -1.07 -28.63 19.57
C THR A 180 -0.08 -29.72 20.00
N TYR A 181 0.54 -30.41 19.05
CA TYR A 181 1.37 -31.58 19.34
C TYR A 181 2.84 -31.26 19.59
N MET A 182 3.34 -30.15 19.03
CA MET A 182 4.74 -29.73 19.21
C MET A 182 4.90 -28.60 20.23
N SER A 183 3.91 -28.36 21.06
CA SER A 183 3.87 -27.24 22.05
C SER A 183 5.04 -27.26 23.04
N ASN A 184 5.68 -28.40 23.28
CA ASN A 184 6.82 -28.54 24.19
C ASN A 184 8.17 -28.09 23.61
N PHE A 185 8.26 -27.98 22.29
CA PHE A 185 9.49 -27.55 21.63
C PHE A 185 9.78 -26.06 21.90
N THR A 186 11.03 -25.76 22.17
CA THR A 186 11.48 -24.37 22.49
C THR A 186 11.11 -23.39 21.38
N LEU A 187 11.20 -23.80 20.11
CA LEU A 187 10.83 -22.99 18.95
C LEU A 187 9.33 -22.67 18.94
N VAL A 188 8.49 -23.66 19.24
CA VAL A 188 7.02 -23.46 19.26
C VAL A 188 6.61 -22.60 20.45
N LYS A 189 7.23 -22.77 21.63
CA LYS A 189 7.01 -21.87 22.77
C LYS A 189 7.37 -20.42 22.44
N LYS A 190 8.52 -20.23 21.77
CA LYS A 190 8.96 -18.90 21.33
C LYS A 190 7.98 -18.31 20.28
N ALA A 191 7.54 -19.10 19.31
CA ALA A 191 6.54 -18.69 18.32
C ALA A 191 5.21 -18.32 18.99
N LYS A 192 4.72 -19.11 19.95
CA LYS A 192 3.50 -18.82 20.71
C LYS A 192 3.62 -17.52 21.50
N SER A 193 4.74 -17.30 22.18
CA SER A 193 5.01 -16.03 22.87
C SER A 193 5.04 -14.83 21.90
N MET A 194 5.65 -14.99 20.73
CA MET A 194 5.64 -13.94 19.69
C MET A 194 4.23 -13.64 19.20
N LEU A 195 3.42 -14.67 18.94
CA LEU A 195 2.03 -14.51 18.52
C LEU A 195 1.18 -13.85 19.60
N GLN A 196 1.38 -14.18 20.87
CA GLN A 196 0.72 -13.51 21.99
C GLN A 196 1.08 -12.02 22.04
N ASN A 197 2.35 -11.67 21.89
CA ASN A 197 2.77 -10.26 21.84
C ASN A 197 2.20 -9.51 20.62
N ILE A 198 2.09 -10.17 19.47
CA ILE A 198 1.43 -9.60 18.27
C ILE A 198 -0.06 -9.39 18.57
N TRP A 199 -0.73 -10.38 19.15
CA TRP A 199 -2.14 -10.29 19.54
C TRP A 199 -2.38 -9.16 20.54
N ASP A 200 -1.52 -9.00 21.53
CA ASP A 200 -1.58 -7.88 22.46
C ASP A 200 -1.39 -6.53 21.76
N GLY A 201 -0.50 -6.46 20.76
CA GLY A 201 -0.38 -5.29 19.90
C GLY A 201 -1.66 -5.01 19.10
N MET A 202 -2.34 -6.05 18.61
CA MET A 202 -3.61 -5.91 17.88
C MET A 202 -4.75 -5.39 18.76
N LYS A 203 -4.75 -5.69 20.07
CA LYS A 203 -5.73 -5.14 21.00
C LYS A 203 -5.71 -3.61 21.09
N SER A 204 -4.66 -2.97 20.57
CA SER A 204 -4.49 -1.51 20.59
C SER A 204 -5.72 -0.75 20.10
N ILE A 205 -6.42 -1.28 19.08
CA ILE A 205 -7.61 -0.63 18.52
C ILE A 205 -8.79 -0.66 19.51
N TRP A 206 -8.95 -1.76 20.25
CA TRP A 206 -10.04 -1.89 21.25
C TRP A 206 -9.76 -1.07 22.50
N LEU A 207 -8.50 -1.02 22.95
CA LEU A 207 -8.04 -0.26 24.12
C LEU A 207 -7.99 1.25 23.87
N MET A 208 -8.03 1.66 22.62
CA MET A 208 -7.93 3.06 22.24
C MET A 208 -9.12 3.88 22.76
N LYS A 209 -8.85 4.92 23.55
CA LYS A 209 -9.85 5.86 24.06
C LYS A 209 -10.33 6.84 22.98
N ARG A 210 -9.47 7.19 22.01
CA ARG A 210 -9.72 8.19 20.97
C ARG A 210 -10.01 7.58 19.59
N LYS A 211 -11.00 6.65 19.54
CA LYS A 211 -11.36 5.95 18.29
C LYS A 211 -11.78 6.91 17.17
N GLY A 212 -12.53 7.97 17.50
CA GLY A 212 -12.95 8.99 16.53
C GLY A 212 -11.74 9.70 15.88
N LEU A 213 -10.70 10.02 16.66
CA LEU A 213 -9.48 10.62 16.11
C LEU A 213 -8.74 9.66 15.16
N PHE A 214 -8.74 8.36 15.45
CA PHE A 214 -8.16 7.33 14.57
C PHE A 214 -8.90 7.28 13.22
N VAL A 215 -10.23 7.32 13.23
CA VAL A 215 -11.06 7.36 12.02
C VAL A 215 -10.79 8.63 11.22
N ILE A 216 -10.79 9.81 11.87
CA ILE A 216 -10.50 11.09 11.23
C ILE A 216 -9.10 11.06 10.58
N GLN A 217 -8.09 10.58 11.30
CA GLN A 217 -6.74 10.46 10.74
C GLN A 217 -6.69 9.49 9.57
N THR A 218 -7.45 8.40 9.61
CA THR A 218 -7.55 7.46 8.48
C THR A 218 -8.16 8.14 7.26
N LEU A 219 -9.25 8.88 7.42
CA LEU A 219 -9.86 9.66 6.34
C LEU A 219 -8.90 10.72 5.78
N LEU A 220 -8.22 11.47 6.66
CA LEU A 220 -7.24 12.49 6.24
C LEU A 220 -6.06 11.88 5.44
N ILE A 221 -5.57 10.70 5.82
CA ILE A 221 -4.51 10.00 5.09
C ILE A 221 -4.98 9.68 3.67
N TRP A 222 -6.14 9.07 3.51
CA TRP A 222 -6.64 8.67 2.20
C TRP A 222 -7.07 9.85 1.34
N THR A 223 -7.67 10.88 1.93
CA THR A 223 -7.94 12.16 1.24
C THR A 223 -6.64 12.82 0.80
N GLY A 224 -5.62 12.84 1.66
CA GLY A 224 -4.32 13.41 1.31
C GLY A 224 -3.63 12.66 0.17
N TYR A 225 -3.69 11.31 0.15
CA TYR A 225 -3.16 10.52 -0.96
C TYR A 225 -3.96 10.71 -2.24
N PHE A 226 -5.28 10.81 -2.15
CA PHE A 226 -6.10 11.12 -3.32
C PHE A 226 -5.77 12.51 -3.87
N LEU A 227 -5.68 13.54 -3.03
CA LEU A 227 -5.32 14.89 -3.47
C LEU A 227 -3.89 14.93 -4.04
N TYR A 228 -2.94 14.23 -3.43
CA TYR A 228 -1.59 14.07 -3.97
C TYR A 228 -1.61 13.52 -5.40
N PHE A 229 -2.41 12.48 -5.64
CA PHE A 229 -2.57 11.86 -6.96
C PHE A 229 -3.36 12.76 -7.92
N TYR A 230 -4.54 13.26 -7.52
CA TYR A 230 -5.45 13.98 -8.41
C TYR A 230 -4.94 15.36 -8.82
N ILE A 231 -4.25 16.08 -7.93
CA ILE A 231 -3.67 17.39 -8.26
C ILE A 231 -2.64 17.26 -9.39
N THR A 232 -1.93 16.11 -9.49
CA THR A 232 -0.99 15.90 -10.60
C THR A 232 -1.67 15.89 -11.97
N PHE A 233 -2.97 15.60 -12.07
CA PHE A 233 -3.71 15.66 -13.33
C PHE A 233 -3.70 17.07 -13.94
N TYR A 234 -3.68 18.10 -13.10
CA TYR A 234 -3.62 19.48 -13.57
C TYR A 234 -2.21 19.90 -14.04
N ALA A 235 -1.22 19.08 -13.81
CA ALA A 235 0.15 19.33 -14.26
C ALA A 235 0.35 19.02 -15.75
N PHE A 236 -0.53 18.20 -16.33
CA PHE A 236 -0.45 17.75 -17.71
C PHE A 236 -1.71 18.15 -18.50
N ASP A 237 -1.55 18.63 -19.73
CA ASP A 237 -2.67 19.10 -20.53
C ASP A 237 -3.61 17.95 -20.94
N PHE A 238 -3.10 16.73 -21.17
CA PHE A 238 -3.90 15.57 -21.54
C PHE A 238 -4.75 14.97 -20.41
N THR A 239 -4.46 15.31 -19.15
CA THR A 239 -5.27 14.85 -17.99
C THR A 239 -6.05 15.97 -17.32
N ARG A 240 -5.79 17.23 -17.66
CA ARG A 240 -6.34 18.39 -16.97
C ARG A 240 -7.86 18.44 -16.94
N ASP A 241 -8.49 18.06 -18.06
CA ASP A 241 -9.95 18.12 -18.22
C ASP A 241 -10.66 16.83 -17.76
N LEU A 242 -9.90 15.86 -17.25
CA LEU A 242 -10.44 14.66 -16.64
C LEU A 242 -11.06 15.01 -15.28
N GLY A 243 -12.35 14.77 -15.13
CA GLY A 243 -13.09 15.09 -13.92
C GLY A 243 -12.64 14.29 -12.69
N VAL A 244 -13.12 14.70 -11.52
CA VAL A 244 -12.81 14.06 -10.21
C VAL A 244 -13.14 12.55 -10.22
N THR A 245 -14.21 12.15 -10.91
CA THR A 245 -14.64 10.74 -11.02
C THR A 245 -13.55 9.88 -11.67
N VAL A 246 -12.96 10.35 -12.78
CA VAL A 246 -11.86 9.66 -13.45
C VAL A 246 -10.65 9.56 -12.55
N GLY A 247 -10.33 10.66 -11.85
CA GLY A 247 -9.26 10.69 -10.85
C GLY A 247 -9.48 9.68 -9.71
N LEU A 248 -10.70 9.56 -9.20
CA LEU A 248 -11.05 8.59 -8.15
C LEU A 248 -10.94 7.13 -8.65
N ILE A 249 -11.41 6.85 -9.85
CA ILE A 249 -11.30 5.51 -10.47
C ILE A 249 -9.81 5.15 -10.65
N ALA A 250 -9.02 6.05 -11.26
CA ALA A 250 -7.60 5.82 -11.49
C ALA A 250 -6.82 5.65 -10.17
N PHE A 251 -7.12 6.47 -9.16
CA PHE A 251 -6.54 6.35 -7.82
C PHE A 251 -6.86 5.01 -7.17
N THR A 252 -8.10 4.54 -7.29
CA THR A 252 -8.52 3.25 -6.71
C THR A 252 -7.84 2.08 -7.40
N MET A 253 -7.84 2.07 -8.73
CA MET A 253 -7.19 1.02 -9.52
C MET A 253 -5.67 0.97 -9.22
N SER A 254 -5.02 2.12 -9.14
CA SER A 254 -3.61 2.22 -8.77
C SER A 254 -3.35 1.76 -7.33
N SER A 255 -4.25 2.06 -6.39
CA SER A 255 -4.14 1.63 -4.98
C SER A 255 -4.24 0.11 -4.82
N ILE A 256 -5.09 -0.55 -5.60
CA ILE A 256 -5.17 -2.01 -5.68
C ILE A 256 -3.85 -2.59 -6.21
N ALA A 257 -3.28 -1.99 -7.25
CA ALA A 257 -2.02 -2.44 -7.85
C ALA A 257 -0.82 -2.38 -6.88
N VAL A 258 -0.82 -1.44 -5.93
CA VAL A 258 0.22 -1.35 -4.88
C VAL A 258 0.22 -2.57 -3.95
N ALA A 259 -0.85 -3.38 -3.92
CA ALA A 259 -0.86 -4.65 -3.19
C ALA A 259 0.17 -5.65 -3.74
N VAL A 260 0.55 -5.56 -5.02
CA VAL A 260 1.60 -6.38 -5.62
C VAL A 260 2.96 -6.00 -5.02
N PRO A 261 3.75 -6.98 -4.52
CA PRO A 261 5.01 -6.72 -3.81
C PRO A 261 6.17 -6.42 -4.76
N VAL A 262 6.15 -5.26 -5.39
CA VAL A 262 7.24 -4.76 -6.24
C VAL A 262 7.86 -3.48 -5.66
N GLN A 263 9.08 -3.16 -6.07
CA GLN A 263 9.79 -1.96 -5.61
C GLN A 263 9.01 -0.70 -6.01
N GLY A 264 8.64 0.11 -5.01
CA GLY A 264 7.94 1.39 -5.25
C GLY A 264 6.62 1.30 -6.00
N GLY A 265 6.05 0.07 -6.21
CA GLY A 265 4.87 -0.13 -7.06
C GLY A 265 5.16 -0.06 -8.56
N ILE A 266 6.44 0.04 -8.96
CA ILE A 266 6.85 0.18 -10.37
C ILE A 266 6.37 -1.03 -11.18
N GLY A 267 5.75 -0.76 -12.31
CA GLY A 267 5.12 -1.74 -13.19
C GLY A 267 3.60 -1.83 -12.96
N PRO A 268 3.11 -2.56 -11.96
CA PRO A 268 1.67 -2.73 -11.72
C PRO A 268 0.92 -1.41 -11.51
N TRP A 269 1.49 -0.47 -10.77
CA TRP A 269 0.88 0.85 -10.56
C TRP A 269 0.76 1.62 -11.89
N HIS A 270 1.85 1.69 -12.66
CA HIS A 270 1.85 2.38 -13.96
C HIS A 270 0.87 1.74 -14.92
N PHE A 271 0.88 0.41 -15.02
CA PHE A 271 -0.05 -0.33 -15.87
C PHE A 271 -1.51 0.00 -15.55
N MET A 272 -1.89 -0.01 -14.26
CA MET A 272 -3.26 0.25 -13.86
C MET A 272 -3.68 1.71 -14.09
N VAL A 273 -2.77 2.66 -13.90
CA VAL A 273 -3.03 4.08 -14.20
C VAL A 273 -3.23 4.26 -15.70
N ILE A 274 -2.28 3.79 -16.53
CA ILE A 274 -2.34 3.89 -18.00
C ILE A 274 -3.61 3.22 -18.53
N ALA A 275 -3.86 1.95 -18.17
CA ALA A 275 -5.02 1.21 -18.62
C ALA A 275 -6.34 1.90 -18.25
N THR A 276 -6.40 2.52 -17.06
CA THR A 276 -7.58 3.26 -16.64
C THR A 276 -7.74 4.56 -17.44
N LEU A 277 -6.69 5.35 -17.61
CA LEU A 277 -6.75 6.61 -18.35
C LEU A 277 -7.06 6.39 -19.84
N MET A 278 -6.56 5.32 -20.44
CA MET A 278 -6.91 4.92 -21.81
C MET A 278 -8.42 4.65 -21.98
N CYS A 279 -9.10 4.10 -20.97
CA CYS A 279 -10.56 3.91 -21.00
C CYS A 279 -11.31 5.25 -21.06
N PHE A 280 -10.68 6.35 -20.66
CA PHE A 280 -11.24 7.71 -20.68
C PHE A 280 -10.68 8.57 -21.81
N GLY A 281 -10.04 7.95 -22.83
CA GLY A 281 -9.64 8.60 -24.06
C GLY A 281 -8.23 9.23 -24.05
N VAL A 282 -7.45 9.01 -23.00
CA VAL A 282 -6.01 9.36 -22.99
C VAL A 282 -5.28 8.35 -23.88
N LYS A 283 -4.41 8.80 -24.75
CA LYS A 283 -3.63 7.93 -25.62
C LYS A 283 -2.47 7.29 -24.86
N GLU A 284 -2.07 6.09 -25.27
CA GLU A 284 -0.91 5.40 -24.68
C GLU A 284 0.39 6.18 -24.85
N THR A 285 0.45 7.06 -25.84
CA THR A 285 1.62 7.92 -26.15
C THR A 285 1.67 9.20 -25.32
N ASP A 286 0.58 9.57 -24.64
CA ASP A 286 0.50 10.77 -23.77
C ASP A 286 0.92 10.41 -22.33
#